data_f9c76ebd1df42c8a7bd77c473501e114
#
_entry.id   f9c76ebd1df42c8a7bd77c473501e114
#
_cell.length_a   1.000
_cell.length_b   1.000
_cell.length_c   1.000
_cell.angle_alpha   90.00
_cell.angle_beta   90.00
_cell.angle_gamma   90.00
#
_symmetry.space_group_name_H-M   'P 1'
#
loop_
_entity.id
_entity.type
_entity.pdbx_description
1 polymer ?
#
loop_
_entity_poly.entity_id
_entity_poly.type
_entity_poly.pdbx_seq_one_letter_code
_entity_poly.pdbx_strand_id
1 'polypeptide(L)'
;MELAVELPSELSALAERVAPLALAGDRTLPVTEAFAELFPERGLVRGRTLACSGPAATSLALALAAPAVVAGSWLATIDVPTIGLDAASEFGIALERVVAVRAEATRWPDVVAAAADGFDILIARVPADASPSAMRKVATRLRQRDVVMLV
;
A
#
# COMPACT_ATOMS: atom_id res chain seq x y z
N MET A 1 -8.93 39.57 -19.36
CA MET A 1 -10.33 39.14 -19.60
C MET A 1 -10.45 37.69 -19.16
N GLU A 2 -10.88 37.52 -17.91
CA GLU A 2 -11.03 36.21 -17.26
C GLU A 2 -12.39 35.63 -17.67
N LEU A 3 -12.35 34.55 -18.45
CA LEU A 3 -13.54 33.78 -18.81
C LEU A 3 -13.88 32.88 -17.61
N ALA A 4 -14.72 33.35 -16.69
CA ALA A 4 -15.39 32.50 -15.72
C ALA A 4 -16.39 31.64 -16.46
N VAL A 5 -16.06 30.38 -16.71
CA VAL A 5 -17.03 29.38 -17.18
C VAL A 5 -17.85 28.97 -15.97
N GLU A 6 -19.06 29.55 -15.86
CA GLU A 6 -20.07 29.04 -14.92
C GLU A 6 -20.49 27.64 -15.39
N LEU A 7 -20.11 26.62 -14.64
CA LEU A 7 -20.60 25.26 -14.83
C LEU A 7 -22.11 25.23 -14.49
N PRO A 8 -22.95 24.56 -15.29
CA PRO A 8 -24.36 24.36 -14.96
C PRO A 8 -24.50 23.75 -13.56
N SER A 9 -25.50 24.23 -12.79
CA SER A 9 -25.71 23.82 -11.39
C SER A 9 -25.83 22.30 -11.20
N GLU A 10 -26.33 21.60 -12.21
CA GLU A 10 -26.44 20.13 -12.21
C GLU A 10 -25.08 19.43 -12.29
N LEU A 11 -24.12 20.00 -13.04
CA LEU A 11 -22.76 19.48 -13.10
C LEU A 11 -21.97 19.75 -11.81
N SER A 12 -22.21 20.88 -11.17
CA SER A 12 -21.62 21.20 -9.86
C SER A 12 -22.16 20.26 -8.79
N ALA A 13 -23.47 19.98 -8.77
CA ALA A 13 -24.08 19.03 -7.85
C ALA A 13 -23.60 17.59 -8.10
N LEU A 14 -23.36 17.21 -9.35
CA LEU A 14 -22.81 15.91 -9.71
C LEU A 14 -21.33 15.80 -9.28
N ALA A 15 -20.54 16.85 -9.49
CA ALA A 15 -19.16 16.92 -9.06
C ALA A 15 -19.01 16.82 -7.54
N GLU A 16 -19.88 17.47 -6.75
CA GLU A 16 -19.92 17.35 -5.30
C GLU A 16 -20.29 15.93 -4.82
N ARG A 17 -21.14 15.21 -5.56
CA ARG A 17 -21.53 13.83 -5.23
C ARG A 17 -20.49 12.79 -5.65
N VAL A 18 -19.73 13.04 -6.70
CA VAL A 18 -18.71 12.12 -7.25
C VAL A 18 -17.34 12.39 -6.65
N ALA A 19 -16.99 13.64 -6.35
CA ALA A 19 -15.69 14.02 -5.79
C ALA A 19 -15.33 13.30 -4.48
N PRO A 20 -16.23 13.11 -3.50
CA PRO A 20 -15.91 12.36 -2.28
C PRO A 20 -15.64 10.88 -2.53
N LEU A 21 -16.31 10.26 -3.50
CA LEU A 21 -16.13 8.85 -3.86
C LEU A 21 -14.82 8.62 -4.62
N ALA A 22 -14.46 9.50 -5.55
CA ALA A 22 -13.18 9.46 -6.25
C ALA A 22 -12.00 9.70 -5.30
N LEU A 23 -12.11 10.71 -4.42
CA LEU A 23 -11.10 10.99 -3.40
C LEU A 23 -10.95 9.86 -2.37
N ALA A 24 -12.01 9.13 -2.03
CA ALA A 24 -11.94 7.97 -1.15
C ALA A 24 -11.24 6.79 -1.85
N GLY A 25 -11.53 6.53 -3.11
CA GLY A 25 -10.88 5.49 -3.92
C GLY A 25 -9.39 5.76 -4.16
N ASP A 26 -9.00 7.03 -4.31
CA ASP A 26 -7.60 7.42 -4.46
C ASP A 26 -6.79 7.30 -3.14
N ARG A 27 -7.46 7.32 -1.98
CA ARG A 27 -6.83 7.29 -0.66
C ARG A 27 -6.61 5.89 -0.11
N THR A 28 -7.23 4.87 -0.67
CA THR A 28 -7.15 3.49 -0.20
C THR A 28 -6.80 2.54 -1.33
N LEU A 29 -6.14 1.44 -0.97
CA LEU A 29 -6.00 0.28 -1.84
C LEU A 29 -7.09 -0.74 -1.49
N PRO A 30 -7.64 -1.46 -2.50
CA PRO A 30 -8.71 -2.41 -2.26
C PRO A 30 -8.22 -3.61 -1.44
N VAL A 31 -9.11 -4.13 -0.62
CA VAL A 31 -9.00 -5.43 0.07
C VAL A 31 -10.20 -6.29 -0.31
N THR A 32 -10.16 -7.58 0.04
CA THR A 32 -11.35 -8.44 -0.14
C THR A 32 -12.51 -7.96 0.73
N GLU A 33 -13.75 -8.25 0.34
CA GLU A 33 -14.95 -7.87 1.12
C GLU A 33 -14.89 -8.37 2.56
N ALA A 34 -14.34 -9.58 2.77
CA ALA A 34 -14.17 -10.16 4.10
C ALA A 34 -13.26 -9.31 5.01
N PHE A 35 -12.27 -8.63 4.46
CA PHE A 35 -11.39 -7.73 5.21
C PHE A 35 -11.89 -6.29 5.24
N ALA A 36 -12.72 -5.88 4.29
CA ALA A 36 -13.18 -4.50 4.19
C ALA A 36 -13.90 -4.02 5.46
N GLU A 37 -14.62 -4.91 6.13
CA GLU A 37 -15.34 -4.59 7.37
C GLU A 37 -14.41 -4.36 8.57
N LEU A 38 -13.15 -4.83 8.49
CA LEU A 38 -12.15 -4.64 9.54
C LEU A 38 -11.48 -3.25 9.49
N PHE A 39 -11.66 -2.53 8.39
CA PHE A 39 -11.04 -1.23 8.17
C PHE A 39 -12.09 -0.13 8.12
N PRO A 40 -11.92 0.96 8.91
CA PRO A 40 -12.86 2.09 8.89
C PRO A 40 -13.07 2.67 7.49
N GLU A 41 -12.01 2.71 6.68
CA GLU A 41 -12.02 3.22 5.32
C GLU A 41 -12.32 2.13 4.27
N ARG A 42 -12.69 0.91 4.70
CA ARG A 42 -12.96 -0.27 3.87
C ARG A 42 -11.83 -0.65 2.91
N GLY A 43 -10.58 -0.32 3.26
CA GLY A 43 -9.39 -0.58 2.48
C GLY A 43 -8.11 -0.20 3.20
N LEU A 44 -6.97 -0.46 2.59
CA LEU A 44 -5.66 -0.08 3.12
C LEU A 44 -5.40 1.39 2.82
N VAL A 45 -5.33 2.21 3.85
CA VAL A 45 -5.08 3.65 3.70
C VAL A 45 -3.66 3.88 3.20
N ARG A 46 -3.55 4.59 2.06
CA ARG A 46 -2.25 4.96 1.49
C ARG A 46 -1.42 5.80 2.44
N GLY A 47 -0.12 5.64 2.40
CA GLY A 47 0.81 6.35 3.26
C GLY A 47 0.90 5.79 4.69
N ARG A 48 0.31 4.62 4.96
CA ARG A 48 0.30 4.01 6.29
C ARG A 48 1.04 2.68 6.34
N THR A 49 1.49 2.36 7.55
CA THR A 49 2.03 1.04 7.90
C THR A 49 1.01 0.27 8.71
N LEU A 50 0.79 -0.99 8.34
CA LEU A 50 -0.05 -1.94 9.06
C LEU A 50 0.80 -3.11 9.54
N ALA A 51 0.73 -3.41 10.83
CA ALA A 51 1.43 -4.56 11.41
C ALA A 51 0.58 -5.83 11.23
N CYS A 52 1.17 -6.85 10.63
CA CYS A 52 0.64 -8.21 10.56
C CYS A 52 1.39 -9.07 11.57
N SER A 53 0.70 -9.69 12.50
CA SER A 53 1.33 -10.47 13.57
C SER A 53 0.71 -11.85 13.72
N GLY A 54 1.46 -12.75 14.38
CA GLY A 54 1.03 -14.12 14.63
C GLY A 54 1.56 -15.14 13.60
N PRO A 55 1.17 -16.42 13.76
CA PRO A 55 1.72 -17.52 12.95
C PRO A 55 1.45 -17.37 11.45
N ALA A 56 0.36 -16.71 11.08
CA ALA A 56 -0.06 -16.50 9.70
C ALA A 56 0.22 -15.07 9.17
N ALA A 57 1.13 -14.31 9.81
CA ALA A 57 1.41 -12.91 9.45
C ALA A 57 1.73 -12.72 7.96
N THR A 58 2.58 -13.57 7.39
CA THR A 58 2.94 -13.51 5.97
C THR A 58 1.75 -13.79 5.06
N SER A 59 0.95 -14.81 5.38
CA SER A 59 -0.27 -15.13 4.62
C SER A 59 -1.30 -14.00 4.72
N LEU A 60 -1.44 -13.37 5.88
CA LEU A 60 -2.30 -12.21 6.07
C LEU A 60 -1.83 -11.02 5.23
N ALA A 61 -0.52 -10.74 5.23
CA ALA A 61 0.03 -9.67 4.41
C ALA A 61 -0.23 -9.91 2.91
N LEU A 62 -0.03 -11.14 2.43
CA LEU A 62 -0.34 -11.51 1.04
C LEU A 62 -1.84 -11.36 0.73
N ALA A 63 -2.71 -11.86 1.60
CA ALA A 63 -4.16 -11.77 1.43
C ALA A 63 -4.66 -10.30 1.39
N LEU A 64 -4.04 -9.42 2.17
CA LEU A 64 -4.35 -7.99 2.17
C LEU A 64 -3.83 -7.28 0.92
N ALA A 65 -2.65 -7.68 0.41
CA ALA A 65 -2.04 -7.06 -0.77
C ALA A 65 -2.67 -7.53 -2.09
N ALA A 66 -3.15 -8.77 -2.15
CA ALA A 66 -3.58 -9.42 -3.38
C ALA A 66 -4.63 -8.64 -4.19
N PRO A 67 -5.73 -8.12 -3.61
CA PRO A 67 -6.73 -7.38 -4.39
C PRO A 67 -6.17 -6.12 -5.06
N ALA A 68 -5.26 -5.43 -4.41
CA ALA A 68 -4.63 -4.25 -4.98
C ALA A 68 -3.69 -4.61 -6.14
N VAL A 69 -2.93 -5.71 -6.02
CA VAL A 69 -2.06 -6.19 -7.12
C VAL A 69 -2.91 -6.65 -8.31
N VAL A 70 -4.00 -7.36 -8.06
CA VAL A 70 -4.97 -7.75 -9.11
C VAL A 70 -5.55 -6.51 -9.80
N ALA A 71 -5.80 -5.43 -9.05
CA ALA A 71 -6.26 -4.14 -9.59
C ALA A 71 -5.16 -3.33 -10.31
N GLY A 72 -3.92 -3.84 -10.36
CA GLY A 72 -2.82 -3.24 -11.12
C GLY A 72 -1.70 -2.61 -10.30
N SER A 73 -1.75 -2.65 -8.97
CA SER A 73 -0.69 -2.16 -8.10
C SER A 73 0.59 -2.99 -8.22
N TRP A 74 1.72 -2.36 -7.96
CA TRP A 74 3.02 -3.02 -7.86
C TRP A 74 3.37 -3.32 -6.40
N LEU A 75 3.88 -4.53 -6.16
CA LEU A 75 4.29 -5.03 -4.85
C LEU A 75 5.81 -5.24 -4.79
N ALA A 76 6.46 -4.70 -3.77
CA ALA A 76 7.80 -5.13 -3.41
C ALA A 76 7.80 -5.88 -2.07
N THR A 77 8.55 -6.97 -1.99
CA THR A 77 8.85 -7.65 -0.71
C THR A 77 10.27 -7.34 -0.29
N ILE A 78 10.49 -6.92 0.95
CA ILE A 78 11.79 -6.50 1.46
C ILE A 78 12.17 -7.39 2.65
N ASP A 79 13.21 -8.19 2.49
CA ASP A 79 13.71 -9.14 3.49
C ASP A 79 12.65 -10.09 4.06
N VAL A 80 11.74 -10.55 3.24
CA VAL A 80 10.73 -11.56 3.61
C VAL A 80 11.02 -12.86 2.89
N PRO A 81 12.04 -13.63 3.32
CA PRO A 81 12.49 -14.86 2.63
C PRO A 81 11.45 -15.99 2.67
N THR A 82 10.45 -15.88 3.54
CA THR A 82 9.38 -16.87 3.70
C THR A 82 8.23 -16.67 2.71
N ILE A 83 8.22 -15.60 1.92
CA ILE A 83 7.27 -15.45 0.83
C ILE A 83 7.71 -16.34 -0.33
N GLY A 84 7.09 -17.52 -0.42
CA GLY A 84 7.18 -18.34 -1.62
C GLY A 84 6.37 -17.72 -2.76
N LEU A 85 6.93 -17.70 -3.97
CA LEU A 85 6.20 -17.20 -5.15
C LEU A 85 4.95 -18.05 -5.41
N ASP A 86 5.01 -19.36 -5.13
CA ASP A 86 3.87 -20.26 -5.25
C ASP A 86 2.73 -19.82 -4.30
N ALA A 87 3.05 -19.53 -3.03
CA ALA A 87 2.08 -19.04 -2.08
C ALA A 87 1.47 -17.70 -2.51
N ALA A 88 2.27 -16.78 -3.06
CA ALA A 88 1.76 -15.52 -3.58
C ALA A 88 0.77 -15.74 -4.75
N SER A 89 1.06 -16.70 -5.63
CA SER A 89 0.18 -17.03 -6.75
C SER A 89 -1.15 -17.64 -6.30
N GLU A 90 -1.16 -18.42 -5.22
CA GLU A 90 -2.38 -18.99 -4.61
C GLU A 90 -3.35 -17.90 -4.10
N PHE A 91 -2.82 -16.76 -3.67
CA PHE A 91 -3.62 -15.57 -3.34
C PHE A 91 -4.07 -14.75 -4.56
N GLY A 92 -3.77 -15.22 -5.78
CA GLY A 92 -4.12 -14.52 -7.02
C GLY A 92 -3.20 -13.34 -7.35
N ILE A 93 -2.04 -13.25 -6.69
CA ILE A 93 -1.06 -12.19 -6.97
C ILE A 93 -0.38 -12.45 -8.31
N ALA A 94 -0.46 -11.49 -9.22
CA ALA A 94 0.24 -11.48 -10.50
C ALA A 94 1.75 -11.34 -10.26
N LEU A 95 2.50 -12.43 -10.44
CA LEU A 95 3.93 -12.47 -10.09
C LEU A 95 4.78 -11.51 -10.91
N GLU A 96 4.35 -11.14 -12.11
CA GLU A 96 5.00 -10.13 -12.97
C GLU A 96 4.95 -8.71 -12.37
N ARG A 97 4.15 -8.49 -11.31
CA ARG A 97 4.04 -7.24 -10.56
C ARG A 97 4.69 -7.31 -9.18
N VAL A 98 5.45 -8.35 -8.92
CA VAL A 98 6.13 -8.57 -7.63
C VAL A 98 7.64 -8.51 -7.82
N VAL A 99 8.30 -7.73 -6.98
CA VAL A 99 9.76 -7.66 -6.91
C VAL A 99 10.21 -8.03 -5.50
N ALA A 100 11.10 -9.01 -5.39
CA ALA A 100 11.73 -9.37 -4.13
C ALA A 100 13.08 -8.64 -3.98
N VAL A 101 13.21 -7.91 -2.89
CA VAL A 101 14.39 -7.12 -2.56
C VAL A 101 15.02 -7.64 -1.27
N ARG A 102 16.34 -7.75 -1.26
CA ARG A 102 17.11 -7.98 -0.04
C ARG A 102 17.75 -6.68 0.43
N ALA A 103 17.74 -6.44 1.74
CA ALA A 103 18.34 -5.27 2.33
C ALA A 103 19.18 -5.66 3.56
N GLU A 104 20.38 -5.17 3.64
CA GLU A 104 21.15 -5.22 4.89
C GLU A 104 20.48 -4.33 5.93
N ALA A 105 20.47 -4.73 7.22
CA ALA A 105 19.79 -4.02 8.29
C ALA A 105 20.17 -2.53 8.35
N THR A 106 21.46 -2.22 8.16
CA THR A 106 21.98 -0.84 8.14
C THR A 106 21.46 0.01 7.00
N ARG A 107 21.11 -0.61 5.87
CA ARG A 107 20.60 0.06 4.66
C ARG A 107 19.09 -0.06 4.48
N TRP A 108 18.43 -0.82 5.38
CA TRP A 108 17.01 -1.10 5.28
C TRP A 108 16.12 0.16 5.11
N PRO A 109 16.33 1.27 5.87
CA PRO A 109 15.52 2.47 5.71
C PRO A 109 15.67 3.13 4.33
N ASP A 110 16.87 3.08 3.75
CA ASP A 110 17.14 3.66 2.43
C ASP A 110 16.55 2.78 1.32
N VAL A 111 16.61 1.46 1.48
CA VAL A 111 16.00 0.51 0.54
C VAL A 111 14.47 0.67 0.54
N VAL A 112 13.84 0.76 1.73
CA VAL A 112 12.39 1.00 1.83
C VAL A 112 12.01 2.35 1.22
N ALA A 113 12.79 3.41 1.48
CA ALA A 113 12.56 4.71 0.91
C ALA A 113 12.65 4.71 -0.63
N ALA A 114 13.63 3.99 -1.18
CA ALA A 114 13.77 3.84 -2.63
C ALA A 114 12.63 3.00 -3.24
N ALA A 115 12.23 1.91 -2.57
CA ALA A 115 11.10 1.10 -3.00
C ALA A 115 9.79 1.89 -3.01
N ALA A 116 9.61 2.80 -2.05
CA ALA A 116 8.42 3.66 -2.00
C ALA A 116 8.30 4.61 -3.21
N ASP A 117 9.35 4.80 -4.00
CA ASP A 117 9.30 5.62 -5.22
C ASP A 117 8.74 4.88 -6.44
N GLY A 118 8.69 3.54 -6.39
CA GLY A 118 8.29 2.74 -7.55
C GLY A 118 7.18 1.71 -7.29
N PHE A 119 6.76 1.54 -6.04
CA PHE A 119 5.78 0.52 -5.67
C PHE A 119 4.62 1.11 -4.88
N ASP A 120 3.45 0.49 -5.01
CA ASP A 120 2.23 0.90 -4.29
C ASP A 120 2.12 0.24 -2.92
N ILE A 121 2.62 -1.00 -2.82
CA ILE A 121 2.59 -1.81 -1.59
C ILE A 121 3.98 -2.38 -1.32
N LEU A 122 4.37 -2.34 -0.07
CA LEU A 122 5.55 -3.00 0.44
C LEU A 122 5.14 -4.04 1.49
N ILE A 123 5.69 -5.26 1.40
CA ILE A 123 5.70 -6.22 2.50
C ILE A 123 7.13 -6.30 2.99
N ALA A 124 7.38 -5.88 4.22
CA ALA A 124 8.75 -5.72 4.70
C ALA A 124 8.94 -6.33 6.09
N ARG A 125 10.05 -7.01 6.28
CA ARG A 125 10.52 -7.37 7.62
C ARG A 125 11.30 -6.19 8.19
N VAL A 126 10.85 -5.66 9.32
CA VAL A 126 11.57 -4.61 10.03
C VAL A 126 12.75 -5.24 10.79
N PRO A 127 13.98 -4.75 10.64
CA PRO A 127 15.10 -5.20 11.45
C PRO A 127 14.84 -5.00 12.95
N ALA A 128 15.27 -5.94 13.79
CA ALA A 128 15.02 -5.88 15.23
C ALA A 128 15.72 -4.68 15.91
N ASP A 129 16.78 -4.19 15.30
CA ASP A 129 17.59 -3.04 15.75
C ASP A 129 17.23 -1.73 15.05
N ALA A 130 16.11 -1.71 14.29
CA ALA A 130 15.66 -0.50 13.60
C ALA A 130 15.40 0.65 14.59
N SER A 131 16.12 1.73 14.43
CA SER A 131 16.01 2.89 15.33
C SER A 131 14.67 3.63 15.14
N PRO A 132 14.14 4.29 16.19
CA PRO A 132 12.95 5.12 16.05
C PRO A 132 13.09 6.22 14.99
N SER A 133 14.30 6.72 14.79
CA SER A 133 14.56 7.75 13.78
C SER A 133 14.48 7.18 12.37
N ALA A 134 14.99 5.97 12.13
CA ALA A 134 14.85 5.26 10.87
C ALA A 134 13.38 4.98 10.56
N MET A 135 12.60 4.53 11.53
CA MET A 135 11.18 4.28 11.37
C MET A 135 10.39 5.56 11.05
N ARG A 136 10.73 6.70 11.67
CA ARG A 136 10.12 8.00 11.33
C ARG A 136 10.44 8.44 9.91
N LYS A 137 11.70 8.27 9.47
CA LYS A 137 12.14 8.56 8.08
C LYS A 137 11.32 7.75 7.07
N VAL A 138 11.21 6.44 7.31
CA VAL A 138 10.40 5.53 6.47
C VAL A 138 8.95 5.98 6.46
N ALA A 139 8.31 6.17 7.61
CA ALA A 139 6.92 6.58 7.70
C ALA A 139 6.64 7.91 6.98
N THR A 140 7.57 8.85 7.04
CA THR A 140 7.48 10.13 6.30
C THR A 140 7.51 9.88 4.79
N ARG A 141 8.42 9.00 4.32
CA ARG A 141 8.52 8.68 2.88
C ARG A 141 7.28 7.98 2.37
N LEU A 142 6.75 7.00 3.11
CA LEU A 142 5.50 6.32 2.76
C LEU A 142 4.34 7.30 2.58
N ARG A 143 4.19 8.26 3.50
CA ARG A 143 3.16 9.30 3.40
C ARG A 143 3.35 10.23 2.20
N GLN A 144 4.59 10.60 1.89
CA GLN A 144 4.90 11.46 0.75
C GLN A 144 4.64 10.78 -0.60
N ARG A 145 4.68 9.46 -0.63
CA ARG A 145 4.52 8.64 -1.85
C ARG A 145 3.21 7.86 -1.89
N ASP A 146 2.36 8.02 -0.88
CA ASP A 146 1.07 7.31 -0.78
C ASP A 146 1.20 5.78 -0.85
N VAL A 147 2.27 5.24 -0.26
CA VAL A 147 2.60 3.81 -0.27
C VAL A 147 2.09 3.14 1.00
N VAL A 148 1.51 1.96 0.86
CA VAL A 148 1.13 1.10 2.00
C VAL A 148 2.29 0.17 2.33
N MET A 149 2.63 0.05 3.61
CA MET A 149 3.61 -0.93 4.08
C MET A 149 2.96 -1.91 5.07
N LEU A 150 3.11 -3.20 4.79
CA LEU A 150 2.71 -4.31 5.66
C LEU A 150 3.97 -4.89 6.32
N VAL A 151 3.98 -4.99 7.66
CA VAL A 151 5.15 -5.45 8.45
C VAL A 151 4.78 -6.55 9.42
#